data_061c607ab9ae7eb9787ff93ec33b8827
#
_entry.id   061c607ab9ae7eb9787ff93ec33b8827
#
_cell.length_a   1.000
_cell.length_b   1.000
_cell.length_c   1.000
_cell.angle_alpha   90.00
_cell.angle_beta   90.00
_cell.angle_gamma   90.00
#
_symmetry.space_group_name_H-M   'P 1'
#
loop_
_entity.id
_entity.type
_entity.pdbx_description
1 polymer ?
#
loop_
_entity_poly.entity_id
_entity_poly.type
_entity_poly.pdbx_seq_one_letter_code
_entity_poly.pdbx_strand_id
1 'polypeptide(L)'
;MERKIYITKTGEEFSYLASDIKKGSRNFVFFHATGFNAETYKILFNKIKIHFDNEINIYAIDQRGHGMTNAKSEPDNLKSWDIFVDDGKEFIESIEGEVICSGHSMGSIIAAKLASLNPSKVSHLFMIEPVLYGPLESLKFRIKSFLRINRELMIAEGAAKRRSHFPSI
;
A
#
# COMPACT_ATOMS: atom_id res chain seq x y z
N MET A 1 -4.06 -18.12 -0.67
CA MET A 1 -4.57 -16.79 -1.04
C MET A 1 -4.83 -16.76 -2.53
N GLU A 2 -5.91 -16.18 -2.93
CA GLU A 2 -6.38 -16.08 -4.32
C GLU A 2 -6.23 -14.64 -4.82
N ARG A 3 -5.90 -14.46 -6.10
CA ARG A 3 -5.87 -13.15 -6.74
C ARG A 3 -7.26 -12.76 -7.24
N LYS A 4 -7.65 -11.53 -6.93
CA LYS A 4 -8.95 -10.97 -7.31
C LYS A 4 -8.77 -9.58 -7.90
N ILE A 5 -9.81 -9.10 -8.56
CA ILE A 5 -9.87 -7.75 -9.12
C ILE A 5 -10.92 -6.96 -8.35
N TYR A 6 -10.56 -5.74 -7.99
CA TYR A 6 -11.46 -4.70 -7.48
C TYR A 6 -11.61 -3.62 -8.55
N ILE A 7 -12.82 -3.24 -8.84
CA ILE A 7 -13.12 -2.16 -9.80
C ILE A 7 -13.63 -0.96 -9.01
N THR A 8 -12.96 0.19 -9.18
CA THR A 8 -13.35 1.45 -8.57
C THR A 8 -14.65 2.00 -9.17
N LYS A 9 -15.25 3.01 -8.52
CA LYS A 9 -16.42 3.73 -9.05
C LYS A 9 -16.14 4.41 -10.38
N THR A 10 -14.86 4.72 -10.66
CA THR A 10 -14.41 5.32 -11.92
C THR A 10 -14.02 4.30 -12.98
N GLY A 11 -14.11 3.00 -12.69
CA GLY A 11 -13.81 1.91 -13.60
C GLY A 11 -12.34 1.49 -13.66
N GLU A 12 -11.49 1.99 -12.75
CA GLU A 12 -10.11 1.54 -12.67
C GLU A 12 -10.01 0.18 -11.98
N GLU A 13 -9.14 -0.70 -12.48
CA GLU A 13 -8.97 -2.06 -11.99
C GLU A 13 -7.75 -2.20 -11.11
N PHE A 14 -7.96 -2.66 -9.89
CA PHE A 14 -6.92 -2.99 -8.93
C PHE A 14 -6.88 -4.48 -8.66
N SER A 15 -5.69 -5.05 -8.76
CA SER A 15 -5.44 -6.43 -8.35
C SER A 15 -5.20 -6.50 -6.85
N TYR A 16 -5.70 -7.54 -6.19
CA TYR A 16 -5.39 -7.80 -4.79
C TYR A 16 -5.36 -9.31 -4.50
N LEU A 17 -4.62 -9.69 -3.47
CA LEU A 17 -4.65 -11.04 -2.91
C LEU A 17 -5.65 -11.09 -1.77
N ALA A 18 -6.53 -12.08 -1.78
CA ALA A 18 -7.45 -12.38 -0.70
C ALA A 18 -7.21 -13.77 -0.11
N SER A 19 -7.39 -13.91 1.19
CA SER A 19 -7.59 -15.21 1.82
C SER A 19 -9.02 -15.73 1.54
N ASP A 20 -9.34 -16.94 1.98
CA ASP A 20 -10.74 -17.37 2.08
C ASP A 20 -11.46 -16.43 3.04
N ILE A 21 -12.52 -15.77 2.54
CA ILE A 21 -13.25 -14.76 3.29
C ILE A 21 -14.32 -15.44 4.13
N LYS A 22 -14.25 -15.22 5.44
CA LYS A 22 -15.20 -15.74 6.41
C LYS A 22 -16.01 -14.59 6.99
N LYS A 23 -17.34 -14.70 6.98
CA LYS A 23 -18.23 -13.71 7.58
C LYS A 23 -18.01 -13.66 9.10
N GLY A 24 -17.91 -12.46 9.64
CA GLY A 24 -17.70 -12.22 11.07
C GLY A 24 -16.24 -12.29 11.54
N SER A 25 -15.31 -12.72 10.69
CA SER A 25 -13.88 -12.64 10.99
C SER A 25 -13.36 -11.23 10.84
N ARG A 26 -12.23 -10.92 11.52
CA ARG A 26 -11.55 -9.63 11.39
C ARG A 26 -10.98 -9.46 9.99
N ASN A 27 -11.03 -8.23 9.46
CA ASN A 27 -10.48 -7.90 8.15
C ASN A 27 -9.13 -7.21 8.31
N PHE A 28 -8.07 -7.78 7.76
CA PHE A 28 -6.72 -7.24 7.72
C PHE A 28 -6.41 -6.78 6.30
N VAL A 29 -6.17 -5.48 6.12
CA VAL A 29 -5.85 -4.86 4.83
C VAL A 29 -4.39 -4.42 4.82
N PHE A 30 -3.65 -4.82 3.79
CA PHE A 30 -2.22 -4.57 3.69
C PHE A 30 -1.86 -3.76 2.43
N PHE A 31 -1.04 -2.72 2.64
CA PHE A 31 -0.46 -1.87 1.61
C PHE A 31 1.05 -2.11 1.52
N HIS A 32 1.54 -2.50 0.37
CA HIS A 32 2.96 -2.86 0.16
C HIS A 32 3.88 -1.65 0.05
N ALA A 33 5.20 -1.86 0.13
CA ALA A 33 6.21 -0.83 -0.10
C ALA A 33 6.33 -0.45 -1.58
N THR A 34 6.86 0.74 -1.86
CA THR A 34 7.19 1.18 -3.23
C THR A 34 8.08 0.16 -3.94
N GLY A 35 7.69 -0.23 -5.15
CA GLY A 35 8.43 -1.18 -5.98
C GLY A 35 8.22 -2.65 -5.61
N PHE A 36 7.37 -2.95 -4.62
CA PHE A 36 6.90 -4.29 -4.30
C PHE A 36 5.47 -4.52 -4.83
N ASN A 37 4.90 -5.65 -4.49
CA ASN A 37 3.51 -6.02 -4.74
C ASN A 37 3.01 -6.96 -3.63
N ALA A 38 1.74 -7.32 -3.65
CA ALA A 38 1.13 -8.17 -2.63
C ALA A 38 1.77 -9.57 -2.53
N GLU A 39 2.24 -10.13 -3.66
CA GLU A 39 2.87 -11.47 -3.70
C GLU A 39 4.12 -11.54 -2.80
N THR A 40 4.88 -10.46 -2.73
CA THR A 40 6.11 -10.37 -1.92
C THR A 40 5.86 -10.71 -0.45
N TYR A 41 4.64 -10.50 0.05
CA TYR A 41 4.30 -10.68 1.47
C TYR A 41 3.51 -11.97 1.76
N LYS A 42 3.38 -12.90 0.82
CA LYS A 42 2.63 -14.16 1.01
C LYS A 42 3.06 -14.95 2.24
N ILE A 43 4.36 -15.02 2.51
CA ILE A 43 4.89 -15.71 3.69
C ILE A 43 4.41 -15.04 4.98
N LEU A 44 4.44 -13.70 5.02
CA LEU A 44 3.92 -12.92 6.15
C LEU A 44 2.42 -13.20 6.35
N PHE A 45 1.64 -13.15 5.29
CA PHE A 45 0.18 -13.39 5.36
C PHE A 45 -0.15 -14.80 5.85
N ASN A 46 0.59 -15.81 5.42
CA ASN A 46 0.40 -17.18 5.90
C ASN A 46 0.70 -17.29 7.41
N LYS A 47 1.75 -16.62 7.89
CA LYS A 47 2.06 -16.59 9.33
C LYS A 47 0.99 -15.86 10.14
N ILE A 48 0.46 -14.74 9.62
CA ILE A 48 -0.66 -14.04 10.25
C ILE A 48 -1.89 -14.95 10.33
N LYS A 49 -2.27 -15.62 9.24
CA LYS A 49 -3.40 -16.57 9.23
C LYS A 49 -3.25 -17.65 10.31
N ILE A 50 -2.07 -18.28 10.39
CA ILE A 50 -1.79 -19.32 11.39
C ILE A 50 -1.90 -18.76 12.81
N HIS A 51 -1.33 -17.58 13.06
CA HIS A 51 -1.37 -16.93 14.38
C HIS A 51 -2.79 -16.60 14.86
N PHE A 52 -3.69 -16.33 13.94
CA PHE A 52 -5.11 -16.06 14.23
C PHE A 52 -6.01 -17.27 13.98
N ASP A 53 -5.48 -18.51 14.02
CA ASP A 53 -6.22 -19.76 13.83
C ASP A 53 -7.11 -19.77 12.56
N ASN A 54 -6.68 -19.04 11.52
CA ASN A 54 -7.42 -18.79 10.28
C ASN A 54 -8.75 -18.02 10.47
N GLU A 55 -8.91 -17.30 11.58
CA GLU A 55 -10.08 -16.45 11.88
C GLU A 55 -9.83 -14.97 11.51
N ILE A 56 -9.03 -14.75 10.45
CA ILE A 56 -8.73 -13.43 9.91
C ILE A 56 -8.84 -13.45 8.39
N ASN A 57 -9.56 -12.50 7.85
CA ASN A 57 -9.62 -12.22 6.41
C ASN A 57 -8.45 -11.33 6.03
N ILE A 58 -7.70 -11.69 5.01
CA ILE A 58 -6.56 -10.89 4.54
C ILE A 58 -6.87 -10.37 3.14
N TYR A 59 -6.65 -9.08 2.96
CA TYR A 59 -6.74 -8.36 1.70
C TYR A 59 -5.43 -7.60 1.49
N ALA A 60 -4.68 -7.91 0.45
CA ALA A 60 -3.44 -7.22 0.14
C ALA A 60 -3.52 -6.67 -1.28
N ILE A 61 -3.64 -5.35 -1.40
CA ILE A 61 -3.82 -4.68 -2.69
C ILE A 61 -2.47 -4.46 -3.37
N ASP A 62 -2.42 -4.69 -4.67
CA ASP A 62 -1.36 -4.16 -5.53
C ASP A 62 -1.70 -2.70 -5.81
N GLN A 63 -0.93 -1.79 -5.26
CA GLN A 63 -1.21 -0.36 -5.36
C GLN A 63 -1.03 0.13 -6.80
N ARG A 64 -1.64 1.26 -7.14
CA ARG A 64 -1.53 1.94 -8.45
C ARG A 64 -0.11 1.90 -9.02
N GLY A 65 0.04 1.48 -10.27
CA GLY A 65 1.33 1.36 -10.96
C GLY A 65 2.22 0.22 -10.47
N HIS A 66 1.70 -0.72 -9.67
CA HIS A 66 2.45 -1.85 -9.14
C HIS A 66 1.73 -3.19 -9.39
N GLY A 67 2.52 -4.27 -9.34
CA GLY A 67 2.02 -5.64 -9.42
C GLY A 67 1.17 -5.90 -10.66
N MET A 68 -0.02 -6.44 -10.45
CA MET A 68 -0.98 -6.80 -11.51
C MET A 68 -2.12 -5.77 -11.63
N THR A 69 -2.02 -4.62 -10.97
CA THR A 69 -3.00 -3.53 -11.05
C THR A 69 -2.90 -2.82 -12.40
N ASN A 70 -4.06 -2.61 -13.07
CA ASN A 70 -4.14 -1.90 -14.34
C ASN A 70 -4.18 -0.37 -14.16
N ALA A 71 -4.58 0.12 -12.98
CA ALA A 71 -4.57 1.56 -12.67
C ALA A 71 -3.14 2.11 -12.72
N LYS A 72 -2.92 3.06 -13.64
CA LYS A 72 -1.59 3.60 -13.94
C LYS A 72 -1.22 4.74 -12.99
N SER A 73 0.07 4.82 -12.69
CA SER A 73 0.67 5.99 -12.03
C SER A 73 1.29 6.89 -13.09
N GLU A 74 0.65 8.02 -13.38
CA GLU A 74 1.20 9.01 -14.30
C GLU A 74 2.10 9.98 -13.50
N PRO A 75 3.32 10.28 -13.98
CA PRO A 75 4.27 11.14 -13.25
C PRO A 75 3.70 12.51 -12.90
N ASP A 76 2.85 13.07 -13.76
CA ASP A 76 2.25 14.39 -13.57
C ASP A 76 1.20 14.43 -12.45
N ASN A 77 0.61 13.27 -12.13
CA ASN A 77 -0.38 13.12 -11.07
C ASN A 77 0.24 12.73 -9.71
N LEU A 78 1.53 12.33 -9.69
CA LEU A 78 2.22 11.90 -8.47
C LEU A 78 2.89 13.07 -7.73
N LYS A 79 2.13 14.12 -7.42
CA LYS A 79 2.61 15.26 -6.62
C LYS A 79 2.69 14.94 -5.13
N SER A 80 1.88 14.01 -4.68
CA SER A 80 1.82 13.50 -3.30
C SER A 80 1.38 12.03 -3.29
N TRP A 81 1.36 11.41 -2.12
CA TRP A 81 0.81 10.06 -1.95
C TRP A 81 -0.71 10.04 -1.76
N ASP A 82 -1.39 11.19 -1.91
CA ASP A 82 -2.82 11.28 -1.65
C ASP A 82 -3.65 10.43 -2.62
N ILE A 83 -3.22 10.29 -3.87
CA ILE A 83 -3.86 9.40 -4.84
C ILE A 83 -3.90 7.93 -4.36
N PHE A 84 -2.82 7.45 -3.72
CA PHE A 84 -2.80 6.09 -3.14
C PHE A 84 -3.68 5.99 -1.90
N VAL A 85 -3.85 7.08 -1.16
CA VAL A 85 -4.76 7.14 -0.01
C VAL A 85 -6.21 7.10 -0.49
N ASP A 86 -6.55 7.82 -1.56
CA ASP A 86 -7.88 7.82 -2.16
C ASP A 86 -8.25 6.44 -2.71
N ASP A 87 -7.32 5.79 -3.43
CA ASP A 87 -7.47 4.41 -3.89
C ASP A 87 -7.70 3.44 -2.71
N GLY A 88 -6.85 3.57 -1.68
CA GLY A 88 -6.94 2.74 -0.48
C GLY A 88 -8.24 2.97 0.30
N LYS A 89 -8.73 4.22 0.36
CA LYS A 89 -10.00 4.57 1.00
C LYS A 89 -11.17 3.87 0.31
N GLU A 90 -11.25 4.00 -1.01
CA GLU A 90 -12.32 3.37 -1.78
C GLU A 90 -12.27 1.83 -1.64
N PHE A 91 -11.07 1.27 -1.63
CA PHE A 91 -10.87 -0.18 -1.43
C PHE A 91 -11.33 -0.64 -0.04
N ILE A 92 -10.92 0.02 1.06
CA ILE A 92 -11.36 -0.38 2.40
C ILE A 92 -12.86 -0.17 2.62
N GLU A 93 -13.46 0.83 2.01
CA GLU A 93 -14.91 1.08 2.04
C GLU A 93 -15.71 -0.04 1.35
N SER A 94 -15.14 -0.73 0.38
CA SER A 94 -15.77 -1.89 -0.29
C SER A 94 -15.81 -3.17 0.56
N ILE A 95 -15.04 -3.23 1.64
CA ILE A 95 -14.97 -4.37 2.56
C ILE A 95 -16.04 -4.20 3.65
N GLU A 96 -16.85 -5.21 3.90
CA GLU A 96 -17.87 -5.18 4.95
C GLU A 96 -17.24 -5.11 6.35
N GLY A 97 -17.77 -4.26 7.23
CA GLY A 97 -17.32 -4.09 8.61
C GLY A 97 -16.03 -3.26 8.77
N GLU A 98 -15.46 -3.30 9.96
CA GLU A 98 -14.21 -2.61 10.28
C GLU A 98 -13.01 -3.35 9.69
N VAL A 99 -11.92 -2.61 9.49
CA VAL A 99 -10.66 -3.16 8.99
C VAL A 99 -9.49 -2.83 9.93
N ILE A 100 -8.54 -3.73 9.99
CA ILE A 100 -7.20 -3.50 10.53
C ILE A 100 -6.33 -3.07 9.36
N CYS A 101 -5.89 -1.82 9.32
CA CYS A 101 -4.97 -1.36 8.27
C CYS A 101 -3.52 -1.65 8.65
N SER A 102 -2.76 -2.12 7.68
CA SER A 102 -1.32 -2.35 7.82
C SER A 102 -0.58 -2.00 6.54
N GLY A 103 0.71 -1.73 6.66
CA GLY A 103 1.54 -1.50 5.49
C GLY A 103 3.03 -1.52 5.80
N HIS A 104 3.83 -1.57 4.74
CA HIS A 104 5.27 -1.50 4.79
C HIS A 104 5.78 -0.25 4.07
N SER A 105 6.72 0.48 4.68
CA SER A 105 7.35 1.68 4.10
C SER A 105 6.30 2.72 3.66
N MET A 106 6.19 3.04 2.36
CA MET A 106 5.14 3.90 1.79
C MET A 106 3.73 3.42 2.19
N GLY A 107 3.48 2.11 2.12
CA GLY A 107 2.19 1.52 2.49
C GLY A 107 1.81 1.76 3.95
N SER A 108 2.80 1.88 4.86
CA SER A 108 2.56 2.25 6.26
C SER A 108 2.00 3.67 6.38
N ILE A 109 2.49 4.61 5.57
CA ILE A 109 1.99 5.99 5.58
C ILE A 109 0.59 6.08 5.01
N ILE A 110 0.31 5.30 3.96
CA ILE A 110 -1.05 5.19 3.40
C ILE A 110 -2.00 4.64 4.47
N ALA A 111 -1.65 3.53 5.13
CA ALA A 111 -2.44 2.94 6.20
C ALA A 111 -2.68 3.93 7.36
N ALA A 112 -1.66 4.70 7.76
CA ALA A 112 -1.78 5.71 8.80
C ALA A 112 -2.71 6.86 8.41
N LYS A 113 -2.62 7.37 7.17
CA LYS A 113 -3.55 8.37 6.66
C LYS A 113 -4.98 7.84 6.61
N LEU A 114 -5.19 6.61 6.15
CA LEU A 114 -6.51 5.97 6.13
C LEU A 114 -7.09 5.85 7.54
N ALA A 115 -6.31 5.43 8.54
CA ALA A 115 -6.74 5.35 9.92
C ALA A 115 -7.14 6.73 10.48
N SER A 116 -6.37 7.77 10.16
CA SER A 116 -6.66 9.14 10.58
C SER A 116 -7.93 9.72 9.93
N LEU A 117 -8.14 9.43 8.64
CA LEU A 117 -9.28 9.99 7.87
C LEU A 117 -10.58 9.19 8.04
N ASN A 118 -10.47 7.91 8.43
CA ASN A 118 -11.60 6.98 8.52
C ASN A 118 -11.62 6.22 9.86
N PRO A 119 -11.68 6.92 11.01
CA PRO A 119 -11.56 6.29 12.35
C PRO A 119 -12.72 5.33 12.66
N SER A 120 -13.88 5.49 12.04
CA SER A 120 -15.01 4.56 12.18
C SER A 120 -14.84 3.29 11.35
N LYS A 121 -13.96 3.29 10.35
CA LYS A 121 -13.70 2.16 9.46
C LYS A 121 -12.45 1.39 9.86
N VAL A 122 -11.43 2.08 10.35
CA VAL A 122 -10.14 1.50 10.72
C VAL A 122 -10.04 1.32 12.23
N SER A 123 -10.16 0.08 12.70
CA SER A 123 -10.12 -0.24 14.14
C SER A 123 -8.70 -0.30 14.70
N HIS A 124 -7.72 -0.73 13.91
CA HIS A 124 -6.31 -0.86 14.33
C HIS A 124 -5.37 -0.51 13.19
N LEU A 125 -4.16 -0.08 13.55
CA LEU A 125 -3.10 0.27 12.62
C LEU A 125 -1.80 -0.47 12.99
N PHE A 126 -1.20 -1.17 12.01
CA PHE A 126 0.13 -1.75 12.13
C PHE A 126 1.04 -1.19 11.05
N MET A 127 2.17 -0.63 11.45
CA MET A 127 3.16 -0.06 10.53
C MET A 127 4.46 -0.86 10.58
N ILE A 128 4.94 -1.27 9.41
CA ILE A 128 6.22 -1.95 9.23
C ILE A 128 7.17 -0.96 8.56
N GLU A 129 8.26 -0.60 9.25
CA GLU A 129 9.30 0.32 8.76
C GLU A 129 8.73 1.57 8.08
N PRO A 130 7.89 2.37 8.77
CA PRO A 130 7.25 3.53 8.17
C PRO A 130 8.27 4.58 7.74
N VAL A 131 8.02 5.24 6.61
CA VAL A 131 8.85 6.36 6.13
C VAL A 131 8.48 7.63 6.91
N LEU A 132 9.09 7.79 8.08
CA LEU A 132 8.91 8.97 8.93
C LEU A 132 10.13 9.89 8.75
N TYR A 133 9.89 11.09 8.22
CA TYR A 133 10.91 12.13 8.14
C TYR A 133 10.77 13.07 9.32
N GLY A 134 11.89 13.36 9.99
CA GLY A 134 11.95 14.45 10.96
C GLY A 134 11.66 15.79 10.30
N PRO A 135 11.35 16.85 11.08
CA PRO A 135 11.04 18.17 10.51
C PRO A 135 12.14 18.73 9.59
N LEU A 136 13.39 18.47 9.95
CA LEU A 136 14.56 18.95 9.19
C LEU A 136 14.74 18.20 7.86
N GLU A 137 14.57 16.87 7.85
CA GLU A 137 14.60 16.07 6.64
C GLU A 137 13.43 16.39 5.72
N SER A 138 12.24 16.59 6.28
CA SER A 138 11.04 17.03 5.55
C SER A 138 11.28 18.38 4.88
N LEU A 139 11.91 19.32 5.58
CA LEU A 139 12.25 20.62 5.03
C LEU A 139 13.28 20.51 3.89
N LYS A 140 14.35 19.73 4.08
CA LYS A 140 15.35 19.47 3.04
C LYS A 140 14.71 18.82 1.80
N PHE A 141 13.81 17.87 1.99
CA PHE A 141 13.09 17.24 0.89
C PHE A 141 12.21 18.22 0.13
N ARG A 142 11.46 19.08 0.85
CA ARG A 142 10.63 20.13 0.25
C ARG A 142 11.47 21.15 -0.54
N ILE A 143 12.60 21.59 -0.01
CA ILE A 143 13.53 22.52 -0.70
C ILE A 143 14.06 21.86 -1.98
N LYS A 144 14.52 20.61 -1.93
CA LYS A 144 14.99 19.88 -3.12
C LYS A 144 13.89 19.71 -4.17
N SER A 145 12.67 19.40 -3.74
CA SER A 145 11.51 19.27 -4.62
C SER A 145 11.13 20.62 -5.27
N PHE A 146 11.17 21.71 -4.51
CA PHE A 146 10.88 23.05 -5.00
C PHE A 146 11.91 23.54 -6.04
N LEU A 147 13.19 23.24 -5.81
CA LEU A 147 14.28 23.62 -6.72
C LEU A 147 14.33 22.75 -7.99
N ARG A 148 13.43 21.81 -8.18
CA ARG A 148 13.42 20.82 -9.28
C ARG A 148 14.77 20.10 -9.52
N ILE A 149 15.67 20.20 -8.57
CA ILE A 149 16.99 19.56 -8.63
C ILE A 149 16.76 18.06 -8.37
N ASN A 150 16.80 17.27 -9.45
CA ASN A 150 16.94 15.81 -9.45
C ASN A 150 15.68 14.95 -9.19
N ARG A 151 14.49 15.35 -9.65
CA ARG A 151 13.34 14.43 -9.64
C ARG A 151 13.63 13.19 -10.50
N GLU A 152 14.19 13.38 -11.69
CA GLU A 152 14.59 12.30 -12.60
C GLU A 152 15.77 11.49 -12.04
N LEU A 153 16.74 12.13 -11.42
CA LEU A 153 17.90 11.45 -10.82
C LEU A 153 17.50 10.58 -9.63
N MET A 154 16.60 11.05 -8.76
CA MET A 154 16.09 10.26 -7.63
C MET A 154 15.27 9.05 -8.08
N ILE A 155 14.51 9.17 -9.18
CA ILE A 155 13.76 8.06 -9.77
C ILE A 155 14.74 7.08 -10.42
N ALA A 156 15.73 7.59 -11.15
CA ALA A 156 16.75 6.77 -11.82
C ALA A 156 17.67 6.05 -10.81
N GLU A 157 18.14 6.74 -9.76
CA GLU A 157 18.93 6.12 -8.68
C GLU A 157 18.14 5.10 -7.88
N GLY A 158 16.88 5.40 -7.55
CA GLY A 158 15.98 4.45 -6.89
C GLY A 158 15.69 3.22 -7.75
N ALA A 159 15.55 3.37 -9.07
CA ALA A 159 15.37 2.28 -10.00
C ALA A 159 16.66 1.46 -10.21
N ALA A 160 17.82 2.12 -10.29
CA ALA A 160 19.13 1.47 -10.39
C ALA A 160 19.47 0.68 -9.12
N LYS A 161 19.24 1.26 -7.94
CA LYS A 161 19.46 0.59 -6.64
C LYS A 161 18.54 -0.61 -6.45
N ARG A 162 17.30 -0.57 -6.94
CA ARG A 162 16.38 -1.71 -6.91
C ARG A 162 16.83 -2.84 -7.83
N ARG A 163 17.32 -2.55 -9.04
CA ARG A 163 17.85 -3.57 -9.96
C ARG A 163 19.09 -4.28 -9.43
N SER A 164 19.94 -3.60 -8.66
CA SER A 164 21.14 -4.20 -8.06
C SER A 164 20.84 -5.09 -6.86
N HIS A 165 19.70 -4.89 -6.16
CA HIS A 165 19.31 -5.67 -4.98
C HIS A 165 18.38 -6.86 -5.30
N PHE A 166 17.72 -6.84 -6.45
CA PHE A 166 16.80 -7.90 -6.89
C PHE A 166 17.12 -8.24 -8.36
N PRO A 167 18.19 -9.05 -8.62
CA PRO A 167 18.37 -9.59 -9.94
C PRO A 167 17.12 -10.36 -10.33
N SER A 168 16.63 -10.13 -11.54
CA SER A 168 15.50 -10.86 -12.13
C SER A 168 15.75 -12.36 -12.02
N ILE A 169 14.88 -13.06 -11.28
CA ILE A 169 14.75 -14.52 -11.36
C ILE A 169 14.06 -14.85 -12.68
#